data_dfdfaabfc0d28d6e22db55ee196d39cd
#
_entry.id   dfdfaabfc0d28d6e22db55ee196d39cd
#
_cell.length_a   1.000
_cell.length_b   1.000
_cell.length_c   1.000
_cell.angle_alpha   90.00
_cell.angle_beta   90.00
_cell.angle_gamma   90.00
#
_symmetry.space_group_name_H-M   'P 1'
#
loop_
_entity.id
_entity.type
_entity.pdbx_description
1 polymer ?
#
loop_
_entity_poly.entity_id
_entity_poly.type
_entity_poly.pdbx_seq_one_letter_code
_entity_poly.pdbx_strand_id
1 'polypeptide(L)' 'MNKKWEYATLEWLWDSHSLRCNLPNGSEEKSTGSYAEVVQTLSQLGTQGWEVASCAAQTNWLFWTLKREI' A
#
# COMPACT_ATOMS: atom_id res chain seq x y z
N MET A 1 -1.55 26.37 11.53
CA MET A 1 -1.90 25.81 10.21
C MET A 1 -2.15 24.33 10.34
N ASN A 2 -3.19 23.88 9.68
CA ASN A 2 -3.54 22.46 9.70
C ASN A 2 -2.78 21.70 8.65
N LYS A 3 -2.17 20.60 9.04
CA LYS A 3 -1.60 19.67 8.07
C LYS A 3 -2.70 18.91 7.38
N LYS A 4 -2.51 18.64 6.12
CA LYS A 4 -3.44 17.85 5.32
C LYS A 4 -2.76 16.57 4.86
N TRP A 5 -3.51 15.51 4.83
CA TRP A 5 -3.00 14.18 4.51
C TRP A 5 -3.83 13.55 3.40
N GLU A 6 -3.20 12.77 2.58
CA GLU A 6 -3.91 11.87 1.69
C GLU A 6 -3.50 10.44 2.03
N TYR A 7 -4.33 9.50 1.64
CA TYR A 7 -4.17 8.11 2.04
C TYR A 7 -4.18 7.20 0.83
N ALA A 8 -3.41 6.11 0.93
CA ALA A 8 -3.39 5.04 -0.04
C ALA A 8 -3.45 3.72 0.72
N THR A 9 -3.81 2.65 0.04
CA THR A 9 -3.82 1.32 0.63
C THR A 9 -3.05 0.36 -0.26
N LEU A 10 -2.38 -0.60 0.37
CA LEU A 10 -1.72 -1.70 -0.32
C LEU A 10 -2.20 -2.99 0.31
N GLU A 11 -2.62 -3.93 -0.51
CA GLU A 11 -3.16 -5.20 -0.07
C GLU A 11 -2.44 -6.33 -0.78
N TRP A 12 -2.11 -7.39 -0.04
CA TRP A 12 -1.50 -8.59 -0.61
C TRP A 12 -2.25 -9.82 -0.14
N LEU A 13 -2.62 -10.66 -1.09
CA LEU A 13 -3.36 -11.89 -0.86
C LEU A 13 -2.43 -13.08 -1.02
N TRP A 14 -2.28 -13.86 0.04
CA TRP A 14 -1.35 -14.98 0.09
C TRP A 14 -1.66 -16.05 -0.96
N ASP A 15 -2.93 -16.43 -1.08
CA ASP A 15 -3.31 -17.56 -1.92
C ASP A 15 -3.07 -17.30 -3.40
N SER A 16 -3.29 -16.09 -3.86
CA SER A 16 -3.15 -15.72 -5.27
C SER A 16 -1.89 -14.93 -5.54
N HIS A 17 -1.14 -14.54 -4.50
CA HIS A 17 -0.01 -13.62 -4.59
C HIS A 17 -0.40 -12.33 -5.31
N SER A 18 -1.63 -11.88 -5.10
CA SER A 18 -2.14 -10.66 -5.72
C SER A 18 -1.81 -9.44 -4.88
N LEU A 19 -1.38 -8.38 -5.55
CA LEU A 19 -1.15 -7.07 -4.94
C LEU A 19 -2.16 -6.08 -5.50
N ARG A 20 -2.77 -5.27 -4.63
CA ARG A 20 -3.65 -4.18 -5.03
C ARG A 20 -3.21 -2.91 -4.32
N CYS A 21 -3.03 -1.85 -5.09
CA CYS A 21 -2.69 -0.54 -4.56
C CYS A 21 -3.76 0.44 -4.98
N ASN A 22 -4.41 1.07 -4.00
CA ASN A 22 -5.45 2.08 -4.25
C ASN A 22 -4.91 3.45 -3.88
N LEU A 23 -4.98 4.37 -4.81
CA LEU A 23 -4.44 5.71 -4.68
C LEU A 23 -5.56 6.74 -4.51
N PRO A 24 -5.25 7.93 -3.93
CA PRO A 24 -6.29 8.92 -3.61
C PRO A 24 -7.07 9.43 -4.81
N ASN A 25 -6.50 9.36 -6.01
CA ASN A 25 -7.17 9.82 -7.22
C ASN A 25 -8.19 8.80 -7.77
N GLY A 26 -8.43 7.72 -7.02
CA GLY A 26 -9.35 6.68 -7.44
C GLY A 26 -8.76 5.61 -8.31
N SER A 27 -7.46 5.69 -8.65
CA SER A 27 -6.84 4.64 -9.45
C SER A 27 -6.50 3.43 -8.58
N GLU A 28 -6.62 2.26 -9.18
CA GLU A 28 -6.24 1.00 -8.55
C GLU A 28 -5.25 0.29 -9.46
N GLU A 29 -4.10 -0.07 -8.89
CA GLU A 29 -3.09 -0.84 -9.60
C GLU A 29 -3.10 -2.25 -9.06
N LYS A 30 -3.16 -3.22 -9.97
CA LYS A 30 -3.14 -4.64 -9.63
C LYS A 30 -1.92 -5.29 -10.23
N SER A 31 -1.30 -6.18 -9.46
CA SER A 31 -0.16 -6.95 -9.92
C SER A 31 -0.11 -8.25 -9.15
N THR A 32 0.89 -9.07 -9.44
CA THR A 32 1.13 -10.30 -8.71
C THR A 32 2.60 -10.33 -8.30
N GLY A 33 2.88 -11.02 -7.20
CA GLY A 33 4.25 -11.15 -6.76
C GLY A 33 4.36 -11.74 -5.36
N SER A 34 5.59 -11.98 -4.97
CA SER A 34 5.93 -12.49 -3.65
C SER A 34 6.15 -11.33 -2.67
N TYR A 35 6.63 -11.64 -1.49
CA TYR A 35 7.01 -10.60 -0.52
C TYR A 35 8.06 -9.65 -1.07
N ALA A 36 8.94 -10.12 -1.94
CA ALA A 36 9.95 -9.24 -2.54
C ALA A 36 9.29 -8.10 -3.32
N GLU A 37 8.25 -8.42 -4.08
CA GLU A 37 7.50 -7.41 -4.82
C GLU A 37 6.70 -6.49 -3.90
N VAL A 38 6.20 -7.00 -2.79
CA VAL A 38 5.54 -6.16 -1.78
C VAL A 38 6.51 -5.12 -1.24
N VAL A 39 7.71 -5.55 -0.86
CA VAL A 39 8.74 -4.65 -0.33
C VAL A 39 9.16 -3.63 -1.39
N GLN A 40 9.31 -4.04 -2.63
CA GLN A 40 9.63 -3.13 -3.73
C GLN A 40 8.54 -2.09 -3.91
N THR A 41 7.28 -2.50 -3.87
CA THR A 41 6.16 -1.58 -4.01
C THR A 41 6.12 -0.57 -2.87
N LEU A 42 6.32 -1.04 -1.64
CA LEU A 42 6.40 -0.15 -0.48
C LEU A 42 7.54 0.84 -0.61
N SER A 43 8.69 0.38 -1.10
CA SER A 43 9.86 1.25 -1.30
C SER A 43 9.61 2.31 -2.36
N GLN A 44 8.95 1.94 -3.46
CA GLN A 44 8.59 2.88 -4.51
C GLN A 44 7.61 3.93 -3.99
N LEU A 45 6.62 3.50 -3.22
CA LEU A 45 5.68 4.44 -2.61
C LEU A 45 6.40 5.38 -1.64
N GLY A 46 7.36 4.85 -0.89
CA GLY A 46 8.17 5.65 0.02
C GLY A 46 8.94 6.75 -0.69
N THR A 47 9.47 6.48 -1.90
CA THR A 47 10.19 7.51 -2.67
C THR A 47 9.25 8.63 -3.12
N GLN A 48 7.95 8.39 -3.12
CA GLN A 48 6.94 9.38 -3.47
C GLN A 48 6.36 10.09 -2.24
N GLY A 49 6.95 9.86 -1.08
CA GLY A 49 6.54 10.50 0.16
C GLY A 49 5.53 9.72 0.98
N TRP A 50 5.16 8.53 0.56
CA TRP A 50 4.22 7.70 1.31
C TRP A 50 4.91 7.02 2.49
N GLU A 51 4.22 6.95 3.62
CA GLU A 51 4.69 6.19 4.78
C GLU A 51 3.58 5.28 5.29
N VAL A 52 3.96 4.15 5.86
CA VAL A 52 3.00 3.20 6.43
C VAL A 52 2.45 3.77 7.74
N ALA A 53 1.14 3.95 7.80
CA ALA A 53 0.46 4.39 9.00
C ALA A 53 -0.01 3.21 9.86
N SER A 54 -0.43 2.13 9.21
CA SER A 54 -0.84 0.93 9.92
C SER A 54 -0.74 -0.28 9.00
N CYS A 55 -0.70 -1.46 9.62
CA CYS A 55 -0.70 -2.73 8.92
C CYS A 55 -1.63 -3.69 9.68
N ALA A 56 -2.51 -4.35 8.94
CA ALA A 56 -3.37 -5.39 9.49
C ALA A 56 -3.09 -6.70 8.77
N ALA A 57 -3.21 -7.81 9.49
CA ALA A 57 -2.90 -9.12 8.94
C ALA A 57 -3.97 -10.12 9.35
N GLN A 58 -4.30 -11.00 8.43
CA GLN A 58 -5.14 -12.16 8.64
C GLN A 58 -4.36 -13.39 8.21
N THR A 59 -4.96 -14.57 8.30
CA THR A 59 -4.29 -15.83 7.98
C THR A 59 -3.69 -15.83 6.56
N ASN A 60 -4.40 -15.22 5.61
CA ASN A 60 -3.99 -15.23 4.20
C ASN A 60 -4.05 -13.86 3.54
N TRP A 61 -3.91 -12.78 4.34
CA TRP A 61 -4.16 -11.44 3.83
C TRP A 61 -3.37 -10.43 4.66
N LEU A 62 -2.69 -9.50 3.95
CA LEU A 62 -1.99 -8.39 4.57
C LEU A 62 -2.49 -7.10 3.95
N PHE A 63 -2.67 -6.09 4.79
CA PHE A 63 -3.23 -4.81 4.38
C PHE A 63 -2.46 -3.68 5.04
N TRP A 64 -1.94 -2.77 4.23
CA TRP A 64 -1.23 -1.58 4.71
C TRP A 64 -2.02 -0.34 4.37
N THR A 65 -2.14 0.56 5.34
CA THR A 65 -2.64 1.91 5.11
C THR A 65 -1.44 2.85 5.10
N LEU A 66 -1.33 3.64 4.04
CA LEU A 66 -0.24 4.59 3.88
C LEU A 66 -0.80 5.99 3.89
N LYS A 67 0.02 6.94 4.32
CA LYS A 67 -0.35 8.35 4.33
C LYS A 67 0.78 9.18 3.77
N ARG A 68 0.42 10.35 3.28
CA ARG A 68 1.37 11.33 2.74
C ARG A 68 0.84 12.72 3.02
N GLU A 69 1.71 13.61 3.44
CA GLU A 69 1.34 15.01 3.65
C GLU A 69 1.21 15.72 2.29
N ILE A 70 0.19 16.54 2.17
CA ILE A 70 -0.05 17.31 0.95
C ILE A 70 -0.06 18.81 1.21
#